data_53063cfdf1bdb58932beff4109ceb57f
#
_entry.id   53063cfdf1bdb58932beff4109ceb57f
#
_cell.length_a   1.000
_cell.length_b   1.000
_cell.length_c   1.000
_cell.angle_alpha   90.00
_cell.angle_beta   90.00
_cell.angle_gamma   90.00
#
_symmetry.space_group_name_H-M   'P 1'
#
loop_
_entity.id
_entity.type
_entity.pdbx_description
1 polymer ?
#
loop_
_entity_poly.entity_id
_entity_poly.type
_entity_poly.pdbx_seq_one_letter_code
_entity_poly.pdbx_strand_id
1 'polypeptide(L)'
;GVCIPRQVSHNDDYMKPMLEAGADGIMIPMVDDVKDAETILHNFKFPPVGRRSFGVNRAHGYGFDFEKYITTWNDSGLFVIQIESITAVENIDALVAIDNVDAVMIGPYDISGSLNVPGETDHPSVREAGRRVVDACAKAGKSCMTQVADVTEHAVEDAFGQGFTSIVMGSDLFILWK
;
A
#
# COMPACT_ATOMS: atom_id res chain seq x y z
N GLY A 1 5.63 16.16 6.27
CA GLY A 1 5.66 15.02 5.33
C GLY A 1 4.40 14.19 5.47
N VAL A 2 4.14 13.36 4.49
CA VAL A 2 3.00 12.41 4.49
C VAL A 2 3.40 11.14 5.26
N CYS A 3 2.52 10.66 6.12
CA CYS A 3 2.74 9.46 6.93
C CYS A 3 1.75 8.36 6.52
N ILE A 4 2.28 7.26 5.97
CA ILE A 4 1.49 6.08 5.55
C ILE A 4 2.05 4.85 6.27
N PRO A 5 1.58 4.54 7.49
CA PRO A 5 2.04 3.36 8.21
C PRO A 5 1.56 2.07 7.52
N ARG A 6 2.41 1.04 7.55
CA ARG A 6 2.03 -0.31 7.15
C ARG A 6 1.39 -1.04 8.32
N GLN A 7 0.17 -1.49 8.12
CA GLN A 7 -0.57 -2.28 9.09
C GLN A 7 0.04 -3.70 9.22
N VAL A 8 -0.17 -4.35 10.35
CA VAL A 8 0.37 -5.69 10.62
C VAL A 8 -0.56 -6.81 10.13
N SER A 9 -1.84 -6.51 9.96
CA SER A 9 -2.88 -7.46 9.54
C SER A 9 -4.09 -6.71 8.97
N HIS A 10 -5.14 -7.43 8.57
CA HIS A 10 -6.40 -6.84 8.08
C HIS A 10 -7.34 -6.38 9.22
N ASN A 11 -6.93 -6.52 10.49
CA ASN A 11 -7.78 -6.19 11.63
C ASN A 11 -7.89 -4.67 11.84
N ASP A 12 -9.12 -4.17 11.91
CA ASP A 12 -9.46 -2.76 12.15
C ASP A 12 -8.90 -2.20 13.46
N ASP A 13 -8.69 -3.06 14.47
CA ASP A 13 -8.15 -2.67 15.77
C ASP A 13 -6.76 -2.03 15.66
N TYR A 14 -6.02 -2.32 14.58
CA TYR A 14 -4.73 -1.68 14.29
C TYR A 14 -4.86 -0.44 13.41
N MET A 15 -5.78 -0.46 12.44
CA MET A 15 -5.95 0.65 11.48
C MET A 15 -6.45 1.92 12.16
N LYS A 16 -7.51 1.79 12.94
CA LYS A 16 -8.15 2.95 13.58
C LYS A 16 -7.19 3.78 14.44
N PRO A 17 -6.41 3.19 15.37
CA PRO A 17 -5.43 3.96 16.16
C PRO A 17 -4.39 4.69 15.33
N MET A 18 -3.92 4.11 14.22
CA MET A 18 -2.95 4.75 13.33
C MET A 18 -3.55 5.98 12.66
N LEU A 19 -4.77 5.86 12.13
CA LEU A 19 -5.47 6.96 11.48
C LEU A 19 -5.83 8.07 12.49
N GLU A 20 -6.25 7.70 13.70
CA GLU A 20 -6.57 8.66 14.77
C GLU A 20 -5.34 9.36 15.33
N ALA A 21 -4.17 8.73 15.25
CA ALA A 21 -2.89 9.36 15.58
C ALA A 21 -2.45 10.41 14.54
N GLY A 22 -3.09 10.47 13.37
CA GLY A 22 -2.84 11.45 12.32
C GLY A 22 -2.04 10.92 11.15
N ALA A 23 -2.16 9.63 10.84
CA ALA A 23 -1.66 9.10 9.58
C ALA A 23 -2.47 9.67 8.40
N ASP A 24 -1.80 9.95 7.30
CA ASP A 24 -2.39 10.48 6.06
C ASP A 24 -2.93 9.39 5.15
N GLY A 25 -2.66 8.14 5.48
CA GLY A 25 -3.09 6.97 4.75
C GLY A 25 -2.72 5.70 5.50
N ILE A 26 -2.88 4.56 4.84
CA ILE A 26 -2.54 3.24 5.37
C ILE A 26 -2.02 2.33 4.26
N MET A 27 -1.07 1.47 4.58
CA MET A 27 -0.62 0.39 3.72
C MET A 27 -1.06 -0.95 4.31
N ILE A 28 -1.76 -1.76 3.54
CA ILE A 28 -2.34 -3.04 3.96
C ILE A 28 -1.55 -4.19 3.35
N PRO A 29 -0.95 -5.08 4.16
CA PRO A 29 -0.22 -6.24 3.66
C PRO A 29 -1.15 -7.36 3.18
N MET A 30 -0.63 -8.27 2.34
CA MET A 30 -1.25 -9.55 1.99
C MET A 30 -2.70 -9.43 1.50
N VAL A 31 -2.98 -8.49 0.60
CA VAL A 31 -4.31 -8.34 0.00
C VAL A 31 -4.40 -9.23 -1.23
N ASP A 32 -5.12 -10.33 -1.13
CA ASP A 32 -5.18 -11.35 -2.16
C ASP A 32 -6.42 -11.24 -3.07
N ASP A 33 -7.51 -10.67 -2.59
CA ASP A 33 -8.76 -10.58 -3.35
C ASP A 33 -9.53 -9.26 -3.14
N VAL A 34 -10.47 -9.02 -4.04
CA VAL A 34 -11.30 -7.80 -4.07
C VAL A 34 -12.15 -7.66 -2.81
N LYS A 35 -12.70 -8.76 -2.31
CA LYS A 35 -13.60 -8.74 -1.14
C LYS A 35 -12.87 -8.29 0.11
N ASP A 36 -11.64 -8.77 0.31
CA ASP A 36 -10.80 -8.35 1.44
C ASP A 36 -10.43 -6.87 1.28
N ALA A 37 -9.96 -6.45 0.09
CA ALA A 37 -9.64 -5.06 -0.19
C ALA A 37 -10.83 -4.11 0.08
N GLU A 38 -12.01 -4.44 -0.43
CA GLU A 38 -13.24 -3.65 -0.24
C GLU A 38 -13.67 -3.61 1.23
N THR A 39 -13.55 -4.73 1.96
CA THR A 39 -13.90 -4.80 3.38
C THR A 39 -13.03 -3.85 4.20
N ILE A 40 -11.72 -3.85 3.95
CA ILE A 40 -10.77 -2.98 4.66
C ILE A 40 -10.98 -1.52 4.25
N LEU A 41 -11.15 -1.26 2.97
CA LEU A 41 -11.44 0.07 2.44
C LEU A 41 -12.71 0.67 3.05
N HIS A 42 -13.73 -0.16 3.27
CA HIS A 42 -14.99 0.25 3.92
C HIS A 42 -14.77 0.75 5.36
N ASN A 43 -13.81 0.17 6.08
CA ASN A 43 -13.43 0.61 7.42
C ASN A 43 -12.49 1.84 7.41
N PHE A 44 -11.81 2.08 6.29
CA PHE A 44 -10.91 3.21 6.10
C PHE A 44 -11.65 4.51 5.76
N LYS A 45 -12.72 4.45 4.98
CA LYS A 45 -13.51 5.60 4.52
C LYS A 45 -14.66 5.93 5.45
N PHE A 46 -14.99 7.21 5.59
CA PHE A 46 -16.18 7.66 6.31
C PHE A 46 -17.46 7.47 5.49
N PRO A 47 -18.64 7.40 6.16
CA PRO A 47 -19.92 7.43 5.46
C PRO A 47 -20.04 8.65 4.51
N PRO A 48 -20.71 8.55 3.36
CA PRO A 48 -21.47 7.39 2.89
C PRO A 48 -20.63 6.34 2.14
N VAL A 49 -19.34 6.59 1.88
CA VAL A 49 -18.45 5.70 1.10
C VAL A 49 -18.07 4.46 1.93
N GLY A 50 -17.84 4.65 3.22
CA GLY A 50 -17.45 3.59 4.14
C GLY A 50 -18.23 3.63 5.45
N ARG A 51 -17.64 3.01 6.48
CA ARG A 51 -18.23 2.91 7.84
C ARG A 51 -17.26 3.30 8.95
N ARG A 52 -16.17 3.99 8.62
CA ARG A 52 -15.23 4.47 9.63
C ARG A 52 -15.98 5.26 10.69
N SER A 53 -15.79 4.89 11.95
CA SER A 53 -16.47 5.58 13.07
C SER A 53 -15.78 6.91 13.38
N PHE A 54 -16.59 7.86 13.83
CA PHE A 54 -16.11 9.18 14.27
C PHE A 54 -15.58 9.10 15.71
N GLY A 55 -14.59 9.94 16.02
CA GLY A 55 -14.05 10.10 17.35
C GLY A 55 -13.26 11.39 17.45
N VAL A 56 -13.16 11.97 18.63
CA VAL A 56 -12.32 13.17 18.87
C VAL A 56 -10.90 12.70 19.16
N ASN A 57 -9.95 13.02 18.25
CA ASN A 57 -8.60 12.53 18.30
C ASN A 57 -7.59 13.55 17.72
N ARG A 58 -6.31 13.16 17.68
CA ARG A 58 -5.22 14.01 17.20
C ARG A 58 -5.35 14.35 15.70
N ALA A 59 -5.84 13.43 14.86
CA ALA A 59 -5.89 13.60 13.41
C ALA A 59 -6.61 14.89 12.96
N HIS A 60 -7.59 15.33 13.73
CA HIS A 60 -8.33 16.57 13.47
C HIS A 60 -8.19 17.62 14.58
N GLY A 61 -7.00 17.70 15.19
CA GLY A 61 -6.69 18.73 16.19
C GLY A 61 -7.57 18.66 17.44
N TYR A 62 -7.92 17.46 17.90
CA TYR A 62 -8.78 17.26 19.08
C TYR A 62 -10.13 17.95 18.99
N GLY A 63 -10.71 17.99 17.79
CA GLY A 63 -12.02 18.55 17.51
C GLY A 63 -12.02 19.91 16.83
N PHE A 64 -10.90 20.64 16.82
CA PHE A 64 -10.83 21.99 16.21
C PHE A 64 -11.00 21.97 14.69
N ASP A 65 -10.53 20.88 14.01
CA ASP A 65 -10.61 20.69 12.56
C ASP A 65 -11.53 19.52 12.17
N PHE A 66 -12.44 19.11 13.06
CA PHE A 66 -13.25 17.89 12.89
C PHE A 66 -14.04 17.88 11.59
N GLU A 67 -14.85 18.93 11.36
CA GLU A 67 -15.69 19.02 10.15
C GLU A 67 -14.87 18.97 8.87
N LYS A 68 -13.78 19.74 8.83
CA LYS A 68 -12.86 19.75 7.69
C LYS A 68 -12.27 18.37 7.44
N TYR A 69 -11.80 17.69 8.49
CA TYR A 69 -11.18 16.39 8.38
C TYR A 69 -12.15 15.34 7.82
N ILE A 70 -13.36 15.22 8.35
CA ILE A 70 -14.31 14.20 7.90
C ILE A 70 -14.83 14.47 6.49
N THR A 71 -14.96 15.73 6.08
CA THR A 71 -15.43 16.09 4.73
C THR A 71 -14.36 15.91 3.66
N THR A 72 -13.08 15.99 4.01
CA THR A 72 -11.98 15.84 3.03
C THR A 72 -11.34 14.47 3.04
N TRP A 73 -11.48 13.68 4.11
CA TRP A 73 -10.78 12.41 4.29
C TRP A 73 -11.02 11.40 3.15
N ASN A 74 -12.25 11.27 2.71
CA ASN A 74 -12.58 10.29 1.66
C ASN A 74 -11.85 10.56 0.33
N ASP A 75 -11.48 11.80 0.07
CA ASP A 75 -10.76 12.21 -1.13
C ASP A 75 -9.24 12.31 -0.92
N SER A 76 -8.79 12.54 0.32
CA SER A 76 -7.39 12.80 0.63
C SER A 76 -6.65 11.64 1.31
N GLY A 77 -7.37 10.74 1.98
CA GLY A 77 -6.76 9.61 2.66
C GLY A 77 -6.25 8.55 1.68
N LEU A 78 -4.96 8.23 1.77
CA LEU A 78 -4.27 7.32 0.85
C LEU A 78 -4.43 5.86 1.29
N PHE A 79 -4.96 5.03 0.39
CA PHE A 79 -5.14 3.60 0.62
C PHE A 79 -4.24 2.79 -0.30
N VAL A 80 -3.22 2.15 0.29
CA VAL A 80 -2.21 1.37 -0.42
C VAL A 80 -2.37 -0.10 -0.08
N ILE A 81 -2.39 -0.97 -1.08
CA ILE A 81 -2.42 -2.42 -0.90
C ILE A 81 -1.08 -3.05 -1.26
N GLN A 82 -0.64 -4.06 -0.50
CA GLN A 82 0.55 -4.83 -0.82
C GLN A 82 0.18 -6.12 -1.55
N ILE A 83 0.83 -6.35 -2.68
CA ILE A 83 0.74 -7.55 -3.51
C ILE A 83 1.95 -8.41 -3.18
N GLU A 84 1.71 -9.48 -2.43
CA GLU A 84 2.74 -10.29 -1.78
C GLU A 84 2.58 -11.79 -2.04
N SER A 85 1.55 -12.19 -2.81
CA SER A 85 1.29 -13.58 -3.18
C SER A 85 1.02 -13.72 -4.67
N ILE A 86 1.17 -14.95 -5.20
CA ILE A 86 0.80 -15.24 -6.59
C ILE A 86 -0.71 -15.09 -6.81
N THR A 87 -1.53 -15.37 -5.80
CA THR A 87 -2.98 -15.17 -5.84
C THR A 87 -3.32 -13.70 -6.04
N ALA A 88 -2.65 -12.80 -5.31
CA ALA A 88 -2.81 -11.35 -5.49
C ALA A 88 -2.38 -10.91 -6.89
N VAL A 89 -1.28 -11.46 -7.42
CA VAL A 89 -0.80 -11.19 -8.79
C VAL A 89 -1.81 -11.67 -9.84
N GLU A 90 -2.44 -12.81 -9.65
CA GLU A 90 -3.49 -13.32 -10.54
C GLU A 90 -4.73 -12.43 -10.53
N ASN A 91 -5.07 -11.85 -9.39
CA ASN A 91 -6.22 -10.96 -9.18
C ASN A 91 -5.92 -9.48 -9.43
N ILE A 92 -4.71 -9.11 -9.86
CA ILE A 92 -4.23 -7.72 -9.89
C ILE A 92 -5.13 -6.79 -10.69
N ASP A 93 -5.61 -7.22 -11.87
CA ASP A 93 -6.48 -6.40 -12.72
C ASP A 93 -7.77 -5.99 -11.99
N ALA A 94 -8.34 -6.89 -11.19
CA ALA A 94 -9.53 -6.62 -10.39
C ALA A 94 -9.21 -5.75 -9.16
N LEU A 95 -8.06 -5.96 -8.53
CA LEU A 95 -7.62 -5.18 -7.36
C LEU A 95 -7.32 -3.72 -7.71
N VAL A 96 -6.65 -3.44 -8.82
CA VAL A 96 -6.36 -2.07 -9.26
C VAL A 96 -7.58 -1.35 -9.83
N ALA A 97 -8.63 -2.10 -10.20
CA ALA A 97 -9.89 -1.53 -10.66
C ALA A 97 -10.78 -1.02 -9.51
N ILE A 98 -10.46 -1.34 -8.26
CA ILE A 98 -11.23 -0.86 -7.10
C ILE A 98 -11.07 0.66 -6.98
N ASP A 99 -12.19 1.37 -6.95
CA ASP A 99 -12.20 2.79 -6.64
C ASP A 99 -11.60 3.03 -5.25
N ASN A 100 -10.85 4.13 -5.10
CA ASN A 100 -10.15 4.48 -3.86
C ASN A 100 -8.98 3.57 -3.42
N VAL A 101 -8.53 2.62 -4.22
CA VAL A 101 -7.17 2.10 -4.13
C VAL A 101 -6.27 3.11 -4.85
N ASP A 102 -5.35 3.74 -4.13
CA ASP A 102 -4.52 4.83 -4.67
C ASP A 102 -3.21 4.31 -5.26
N ALA A 103 -2.64 3.30 -4.60
CA ALA A 103 -1.37 2.71 -5.00
C ALA A 103 -1.29 1.23 -4.63
N VAL A 104 -0.37 0.55 -5.30
CA VAL A 104 0.00 -0.84 -5.04
C VAL A 104 1.48 -0.89 -4.64
N MET A 105 1.80 -1.62 -3.58
CA MET A 105 3.18 -1.93 -3.19
C MET A 105 3.46 -3.40 -3.48
N ILE A 106 4.51 -3.69 -4.24
CA ILE A 106 4.92 -5.08 -4.49
C ILE A 106 5.87 -5.58 -3.41
N GLY A 107 5.67 -6.82 -2.94
CA GLY A 107 6.54 -7.53 -2.01
C GLY A 107 7.27 -8.70 -2.70
N PRO A 108 8.41 -8.48 -3.37
CA PRO A 108 9.07 -9.53 -4.17
C PRO A 108 9.57 -10.71 -3.33
N TYR A 109 9.96 -10.49 -2.06
CA TYR A 109 10.36 -11.58 -1.17
C TYR A 109 9.20 -12.52 -0.84
N ASP A 110 8.03 -11.98 -0.51
CA ASP A 110 6.85 -12.76 -0.18
C ASP A 110 6.29 -13.46 -1.44
N ILE A 111 6.32 -12.79 -2.59
CA ILE A 111 6.00 -13.40 -3.89
C ILE A 111 6.92 -14.59 -4.17
N SER A 112 8.23 -14.47 -3.91
CA SER A 112 9.18 -15.57 -4.09
C SER A 112 8.83 -16.77 -3.21
N GLY A 113 8.44 -16.52 -1.96
CA GLY A 113 7.93 -17.55 -1.05
C GLY A 113 6.66 -18.22 -1.57
N SER A 114 5.70 -17.42 -2.05
CA SER A 114 4.45 -17.90 -2.65
C SER A 114 4.67 -18.76 -3.91
N LEU A 115 5.76 -18.52 -4.64
CA LEU A 115 6.17 -19.28 -5.82
C LEU A 115 7.08 -20.49 -5.49
N ASN A 116 7.31 -20.81 -4.21
CA ASN A 116 8.20 -21.87 -3.73
C ASN A 116 9.68 -21.69 -4.13
N VAL A 117 10.13 -20.45 -4.31
CA VAL A 117 11.52 -20.05 -4.53
C VAL A 117 11.94 -18.97 -3.53
N PRO A 118 11.86 -19.22 -2.20
CA PRO A 118 11.96 -18.20 -1.16
C PRO A 118 13.30 -17.47 -1.19
N GLY A 119 13.25 -16.15 -1.24
CA GLY A 119 14.42 -15.27 -1.28
C GLY A 119 15.02 -15.05 -2.66
N GLU A 120 14.63 -15.82 -3.67
CA GLU A 120 15.12 -15.67 -5.05
C GLU A 120 14.33 -14.57 -5.79
N THR A 121 14.49 -13.33 -5.37
CA THR A 121 13.77 -12.19 -5.95
C THR A 121 14.08 -11.95 -7.43
N ASP A 122 15.24 -12.41 -7.89
CA ASP A 122 15.66 -12.37 -9.29
C ASP A 122 15.19 -13.54 -10.14
N HIS A 123 14.48 -14.50 -9.56
CA HIS A 123 13.93 -15.65 -10.28
C HIS A 123 12.99 -15.18 -11.41
N PRO A 124 13.04 -15.80 -12.60
CA PRO A 124 12.24 -15.36 -13.75
C PRO A 124 10.73 -15.24 -13.45
N SER A 125 10.17 -16.17 -12.66
CA SER A 125 8.75 -16.14 -12.27
C SER A 125 8.42 -14.94 -11.35
N VAL A 126 9.35 -14.54 -10.46
CA VAL A 126 9.16 -13.38 -9.57
C VAL A 126 9.22 -12.08 -10.38
N ARG A 127 10.17 -11.99 -11.31
CA ARG A 127 10.27 -10.85 -12.23
C ARG A 127 9.03 -10.72 -13.13
N GLU A 128 8.51 -11.85 -13.63
CA GLU A 128 7.28 -11.88 -14.43
C GLU A 128 6.07 -11.41 -13.61
N ALA A 129 5.94 -11.89 -12.37
CA ALA A 129 4.90 -11.43 -11.45
C ALA A 129 4.99 -9.92 -11.20
N GLY A 130 6.20 -9.40 -10.96
CA GLY A 130 6.45 -7.97 -10.79
C GLY A 130 6.03 -7.16 -12.02
N ARG A 131 6.43 -7.60 -13.21
CA ARG A 131 6.06 -6.94 -14.46
C ARG A 131 4.54 -6.92 -14.68
N ARG A 132 3.84 -8.02 -14.39
CA ARG A 132 2.38 -8.08 -14.48
C ARG A 132 1.71 -7.05 -13.57
N VAL A 133 2.20 -6.87 -12.34
CA VAL A 133 1.67 -5.86 -11.40
C VAL A 133 1.92 -4.44 -11.93
N VAL A 134 3.13 -4.14 -12.39
CA VAL A 134 3.48 -2.83 -12.98
C VAL A 134 2.57 -2.52 -14.17
N ASP A 135 2.40 -3.46 -15.08
CA ASP A 135 1.57 -3.29 -16.29
C ASP A 135 0.10 -3.05 -15.93
N ALA A 136 -0.44 -3.77 -14.94
CA ALA A 136 -1.82 -3.59 -14.48
C ALA A 136 -2.02 -2.21 -13.83
N CYS A 137 -1.10 -1.78 -12.98
CA CYS A 137 -1.12 -0.45 -12.36
C CYS A 137 -1.06 0.65 -13.43
N ALA A 138 -0.16 0.54 -14.40
CA ALA A 138 -0.04 1.51 -15.48
C ALA A 138 -1.33 1.63 -16.30
N LYS A 139 -1.97 0.51 -16.66
CA LYS A 139 -3.26 0.50 -17.37
C LYS A 139 -4.38 1.14 -16.57
N ALA A 140 -4.40 0.92 -15.25
CA ALA A 140 -5.41 1.48 -14.35
C ALA A 140 -5.11 2.92 -13.92
N GLY A 141 -3.95 3.48 -14.28
CA GLY A 141 -3.53 4.82 -13.83
C GLY A 141 -3.22 4.89 -12.34
N LYS A 142 -2.85 3.76 -11.72
CA LYS A 142 -2.50 3.66 -10.30
C LYS A 142 -0.98 3.71 -10.11
N SER A 143 -0.54 4.24 -8.97
CA SER A 143 0.88 4.21 -8.61
C SER A 143 1.31 2.77 -8.26
N CYS A 144 2.47 2.36 -8.77
CA CYS A 144 3.11 1.09 -8.43
C CYS A 144 4.38 1.37 -7.64
N MET A 145 4.48 0.80 -6.45
CA MET A 145 5.58 1.03 -5.50
C MET A 145 6.43 -0.22 -5.35
N THR A 146 7.73 -0.01 -5.16
CA THR A 146 8.67 -1.05 -4.73
C THR A 146 9.57 -0.55 -3.61
N GLN A 147 10.32 -1.45 -2.99
CA GLN A 147 11.32 -1.11 -1.98
C GLN A 147 12.72 -1.36 -2.54
N VAL A 148 13.60 -0.39 -2.36
CA VAL A 148 15.02 -0.49 -2.67
C VAL A 148 15.79 -0.56 -1.35
N ALA A 149 16.39 -1.73 -1.05
CA ALA A 149 17.15 -1.93 0.19
C ALA A 149 18.50 -1.21 0.16
N ASP A 150 19.20 -1.26 -0.98
CA ASP A 150 20.45 -0.54 -1.20
C ASP A 150 20.16 0.80 -1.89
N VAL A 151 20.16 1.89 -1.10
CA VAL A 151 19.80 3.23 -1.57
C VAL A 151 20.97 3.84 -2.35
N THR A 152 21.11 3.42 -3.60
CA THR A 152 22.05 3.98 -4.57
C THR A 152 21.29 4.63 -5.73
N GLU A 153 21.92 5.60 -6.39
CA GLU A 153 21.34 6.26 -7.57
C GLU A 153 20.96 5.23 -8.63
N HIS A 154 21.86 4.27 -8.91
CA HIS A 154 21.63 3.20 -9.88
C HIS A 154 20.41 2.33 -9.52
N ALA A 155 20.24 1.92 -8.27
CA ALA A 155 19.12 1.10 -7.85
C ALA A 155 17.77 1.85 -7.96
N VAL A 156 17.78 3.16 -7.72
CA VAL A 156 16.61 4.03 -7.90
C VAL A 156 16.26 4.19 -9.38
N GLU A 157 17.27 4.48 -10.22
CA GLU A 157 17.09 4.60 -11.68
C GLU A 157 16.58 3.29 -12.30
N ASP A 158 17.12 2.15 -11.85
CA ASP A 158 16.71 0.82 -12.31
C ASP A 158 15.24 0.52 -11.93
N ALA A 159 14.84 0.85 -10.73
CA ALA A 159 13.45 0.69 -10.30
C ALA A 159 12.49 1.55 -11.16
N PHE A 160 12.81 2.81 -11.42
CA PHE A 160 12.01 3.63 -12.34
C PHE A 160 12.04 3.09 -13.77
N GLY A 161 13.20 2.59 -14.23
CA GLY A 161 13.35 1.94 -15.53
C GLY A 161 12.48 0.68 -15.70
N GLN A 162 12.17 -0.01 -14.61
CA GLN A 162 11.23 -1.14 -14.58
C GLN A 162 9.76 -0.72 -14.57
N GLY A 163 9.45 0.59 -14.49
CA GLY A 163 8.11 1.14 -14.55
C GLY A 163 7.46 1.39 -13.18
N PHE A 164 8.19 1.23 -12.08
CA PHE A 164 7.69 1.68 -10.77
C PHE A 164 7.57 3.21 -10.77
N THR A 165 6.56 3.71 -10.08
CA THR A 165 6.27 5.16 -10.00
C THR A 165 6.57 5.76 -8.63
N SER A 166 6.77 4.89 -7.63
CA SER A 166 7.13 5.27 -6.26
C SER A 166 8.11 4.26 -5.67
N ILE A 167 8.98 4.73 -4.80
CA ILE A 167 10.04 3.90 -4.22
C ILE A 167 10.10 4.13 -2.71
N VAL A 168 10.09 3.05 -1.94
CA VAL A 168 10.47 3.05 -0.53
C VAL A 168 11.99 2.91 -0.45
N MET A 169 12.67 3.96 -0.01
CA MET A 169 14.12 4.04 0.01
C MET A 169 14.68 3.49 1.32
N GLY A 170 14.91 2.18 1.36
CA GLY A 170 15.49 1.51 2.51
C GLY A 170 14.61 1.50 3.76
N SER A 171 15.24 1.26 4.88
CA SER A 171 14.69 1.44 6.22
C SER A 171 15.75 2.09 7.12
N ASP A 172 15.34 2.55 8.30
CA ASP A 172 16.25 3.08 9.30
C ASP A 172 17.39 2.09 9.64
N LEU A 173 17.08 0.79 9.73
CA LEU A 173 18.09 -0.26 9.95
C LEU A 173 19.12 -0.31 8.81
N PHE A 174 18.70 -0.29 7.55
CA PHE A 174 19.62 -0.31 6.42
C PHE A 174 20.46 0.96 6.32
N ILE A 175 19.91 2.10 6.71
CA ILE A 175 20.63 3.37 6.74
C ILE A 175 21.65 3.39 7.88
N LEU A 176 21.32 2.83 9.04
CA LEU A 176 22.21 2.79 10.21
C LEU A 176 23.33 1.75 10.07
N TRP A 177 23.20 0.75 9.21
CA TRP A 177 24.25 -0.26 8.97
C TRP A 177 25.35 0.22 8.00
N LYS A 178 25.18 1.34 7.33
CA LYS A 178 26.15 2.01 6.46
C LYS A 178 26.96 3.07 7.22
#